data_f4f37831bda76f9df94108207a53f4ae
#
_entry.id   f4f37831bda76f9df94108207a53f4ae
#
_cell.length_a   1.000
_cell.length_b   1.000
_cell.length_c   1.000
_cell.angle_alpha   90.00
_cell.angle_beta   90.00
_cell.angle_gamma   90.00
#
_symmetry.space_group_name_H-M   'P 1'
#
loop_
_entity.id
_entity.type
_entity.pdbx_description
1 polymer ?
#
loop_
_entity_poly.entity_id
_entity_poly.type
_entity_poly.pdbx_seq_one_letter_code
_entity_poly.pdbx_strand_id
1 'polypeptide(L)'
;MKIVLVGAXXTGMSGVAGILHDLXYTDIHCIDAVQSELTEKLRSQGLDVIIGHGKYKVQLXDAVIYSEAVAECEEVQEARKIMKANKKAMVILNYFQFLGEVSKYFKSIGFAGTNGKSSSTALAIHTVKDVMPDFXLGILXAMVPGFNNQSYAINKEAKNDIRTIFDYIFTGKNFSSLVSGSSSLIKKRSFLVEACEYKRHFLHLDLDYAIITSLELDHTDYYQDMEDYLSAYETLISKVRYKVFIPQXLSTEVSSFNQFLESSASIQRVRIETIEFTHLIGDHNTINGSLVLALMKEILANQSATKILTHIKSFXXIWRRLEFLQTNEYGAKIFTDYGHMASSIDLGYQALKKKFPDKKLFVIFQPHQINRIITGRKDFQHALKKYDKVIIYDIYAARENIHDFIDHHAFIKEEHITTLEDLGNHFAKECXGIYTKDFTMITKEIENTDSDSIVVIYSAGDIDFKIRKHIGK
;
A
#
# COMPACT_ATOMS: atom_id res chain seq x y z
N MET A 1 1.81 10.69 28.74
CA MET A 1 0.84 9.99 27.86
C MET A 1 1.64 9.02 27.03
N LYS A 2 1.27 7.78 27.09
CA LYS A 2 1.92 6.73 26.28
C LYS A 2 1.14 6.54 24.97
N ILE A 3 1.85 6.29 23.90
CA ILE A 3 1.24 5.97 22.60
C ILE A 3 1.51 4.50 22.34
N VAL A 4 0.45 3.74 22.14
CA VAL A 4 0.50 2.28 21.95
C VAL A 4 0.08 1.98 20.52
N LEU A 5 1.01 1.43 19.74
CA LEU A 5 0.79 1.07 18.32
C LEU A 5 0.67 -0.45 18.22
N VAL A 6 -0.52 -0.96 17.92
CA VAL A 6 -0.80 -2.40 17.88
C VAL A 6 -0.91 -2.87 16.42
N GLY A 7 -0.12 -3.89 16.05
CA GLY A 7 0.06 -4.35 14.68
C GLY A 7 1.12 -3.49 13.97
N ALA A 8 2.22 -3.25 14.68
CA ALA A 8 3.27 -2.32 14.25
C ALA A 8 4.06 -2.72 13.00
N UNK A 9 4.01 -3.87 12.62
CA UNK A 9 4.63 -4.38 11.53
C UNK A 9 4.01 -4.11 10.24
N UNK A 10 2.86 -3.60 10.14
CA UNK A 10 2.26 -3.17 8.99
C UNK A 10 2.92 -1.96 8.52
N THR A 11 3.18 -1.90 7.21
CA THR A 11 3.97 -0.80 6.65
C THR A 11 3.37 0.57 7.02
N GLY A 12 2.06 0.74 6.94
CA GLY A 12 1.39 1.98 7.36
C GLY A 12 1.61 2.29 8.85
N MET A 13 1.49 1.29 9.68
CA MET A 13 1.67 1.46 11.15
C MET A 13 3.12 1.78 11.50
N SER A 14 4.08 1.13 10.84
CA SER A 14 5.51 1.46 11.03
C SER A 14 5.80 2.90 10.56
N GLY A 15 5.08 3.37 9.55
CA GLY A 15 5.14 4.78 9.14
C GLY A 15 4.66 5.72 10.24
N VAL A 16 3.53 5.38 10.88
CA VAL A 16 3.03 6.17 12.03
C VAL A 16 4.06 6.17 13.17
N ALA A 17 4.64 5.00 13.48
CA ALA A 17 5.70 4.89 14.52
C ALA A 17 6.88 5.81 14.19
N GLY A 18 7.33 5.79 12.94
CA GLY A 18 8.44 6.64 12.48
C GLY A 18 8.10 8.13 12.56
N ILE A 19 6.90 8.52 12.15
CA ILE A 19 6.44 9.92 12.24
C ILE A 19 6.44 10.37 13.72
N LEU A 20 5.87 9.56 14.61
CA LEU A 20 5.84 9.89 16.05
C LEU A 20 7.25 10.02 16.62
N HIS A 21 8.15 9.14 16.25
CA HIS A 21 9.57 9.20 16.63
C HIS A 21 10.21 10.50 16.11
N ASP A 22 10.00 10.83 14.84
CA ASP A 22 10.53 12.05 14.21
C ASP A 22 9.95 13.33 14.84
N LEU A 23 8.76 13.23 15.40
CA LEU A 23 8.12 14.34 16.14
C LEU A 23 8.54 14.42 17.61
N UNK A 24 9.40 13.43 18.02
CA UNK A 24 9.93 13.47 19.23
C UNK A 24 9.10 13.04 20.29
N TYR A 25 8.18 12.21 20.04
CA TYR A 25 7.51 11.46 21.12
C TYR A 25 8.45 10.41 21.68
N THR A 26 8.51 10.31 22.99
CA THR A 26 9.50 9.43 23.65
C THR A 26 8.87 8.18 24.30
N ASP A 27 7.55 8.15 24.47
CA ASP A 27 6.86 7.07 25.18
C ASP A 27 5.94 6.34 24.18
N ILE A 28 6.57 5.62 23.25
CA ILE A 28 5.91 4.89 22.17
C ILE A 28 6.16 3.38 22.36
N HIS A 29 5.11 2.59 22.45
CA HIS A 29 5.15 1.14 22.56
C HIS A 29 4.56 0.52 21.29
N CYS A 30 5.39 -0.21 20.56
CA CYS A 30 5.03 -0.90 19.32
C CYS A 30 4.78 -2.38 19.61
N ILE A 31 3.58 -2.87 19.38
CA ILE A 31 3.20 -4.25 19.70
C ILE A 31 2.89 -4.99 18.39
N ASP A 32 3.43 -6.20 18.27
CA ASP A 32 3.09 -7.07 17.14
C ASP A 32 3.07 -8.54 17.57
N ALA A 33 2.33 -9.35 16.84
CA ALA A 33 2.22 -10.79 17.12
C ALA A 33 3.55 -11.50 16.88
N VAL A 34 4.27 -11.10 15.82
CA VAL A 34 5.48 -11.81 15.36
C VAL A 34 6.64 -10.83 15.12
N GLN A 35 7.84 -11.37 15.28
CA GLN A 35 9.06 -10.64 14.93
C GLN A 35 9.21 -10.58 13.41
N SER A 36 9.58 -9.42 12.90
CA SER A 36 9.76 -9.20 11.47
C SER A 36 10.88 -8.18 11.24
N GLU A 37 11.29 -8.04 9.99
CA GLU A 37 12.27 -7.03 9.59
C GLU A 37 11.83 -5.61 9.98
N LEU A 38 10.54 -5.32 9.83
CA LEU A 38 10.00 -4.01 10.22
C LEU A 38 10.04 -3.80 11.73
N THR A 39 9.75 -4.84 12.54
CA THR A 39 9.86 -4.73 14.00
C THR A 39 11.32 -4.54 14.42
N GLU A 40 12.27 -5.20 13.75
CA GLU A 40 13.71 -5.00 14.03
C GLU A 40 14.16 -3.59 13.63
N LYS A 41 13.66 -3.08 12.52
CA LYS A 41 13.93 -1.70 12.09
C LYS A 41 13.43 -0.69 13.14
N LEU A 42 12.21 -0.89 13.68
CA LEU A 42 11.67 -0.03 14.74
C LEU A 42 12.56 -0.07 15.99
N ARG A 43 13.04 -1.27 16.39
CA ARG A 43 14.00 -1.43 17.50
C ARG A 43 15.31 -0.68 17.25
N SER A 44 15.84 -0.77 16.05
CA SER A 44 17.10 -0.10 15.69
C SER A 44 16.96 1.43 15.71
N GLN A 45 15.74 1.93 15.57
CA GLN A 45 15.41 3.37 15.71
C GLN A 45 15.20 3.78 17.17
N GLY A 46 15.33 2.85 18.13
CA GLY A 46 15.20 3.13 19.56
C GLY A 46 13.77 3.04 20.10
N LEU A 47 12.84 2.50 19.31
CA LEU A 47 11.46 2.33 19.76
C LEU A 47 11.30 1.06 20.60
N ASP A 48 10.41 1.11 21.59
CA ASP A 48 10.08 -0.05 22.41
C ASP A 48 9.19 -1.00 21.62
N VAL A 49 9.67 -2.20 21.30
CA VAL A 49 8.96 -3.19 20.48
C VAL A 49 8.70 -4.46 21.28
N ILE A 50 7.43 -4.75 21.50
CA ILE A 50 6.94 -5.90 22.27
C ILE A 50 6.40 -6.95 21.28
N ILE A 51 6.92 -8.17 21.34
CA ILE A 51 6.46 -9.28 20.49
C ILE A 51 5.55 -10.21 21.29
N GLY A 52 4.36 -10.44 20.79
CA GLY A 52 3.29 -11.23 21.41
C GLY A 52 2.22 -10.35 22.05
N HIS A 53 0.95 -10.66 21.77
CA HIS A 53 -0.18 -9.97 22.38
C HIS A 53 -0.35 -10.37 23.86
N GLY A 54 -1.04 -9.54 24.64
CA GLY A 54 -1.32 -9.73 26.07
C GLY A 54 -0.17 -9.36 27.00
N LYS A 55 0.94 -8.94 26.46
CA LYS A 55 2.14 -8.58 27.26
C LYS A 55 2.14 -7.13 27.73
N TYR A 56 1.44 -6.24 27.01
CA TYR A 56 1.31 -4.84 27.40
C TYR A 56 -0.02 -4.63 28.11
N LYS A 57 0.03 -4.03 29.30
CA LYS A 57 -1.18 -3.71 30.06
C LYS A 57 -1.60 -2.28 29.79
N VAL A 58 -2.67 -2.13 29.01
CA VAL A 58 -3.22 -0.83 28.60
C VAL A 58 -3.73 -0.05 29.83
N GLN A 59 -3.45 1.26 29.86
CA GLN A 59 -3.83 2.15 30.93
C GLN A 59 -4.69 3.30 30.42
N LEU A 60 -5.50 3.87 31.28
CA LEU A 60 -6.42 4.98 30.94
C LEU A 60 -5.74 6.16 30.22
N UNK A 61 -4.61 6.32 30.25
CA UNK A 61 -3.93 7.38 29.72
C UNK A 61 -3.26 7.14 28.47
N ASP A 62 -3.39 6.00 28.13
CA ASP A 62 -2.76 5.59 26.86
C ASP A 62 -3.61 6.03 25.66
N ALA A 63 -2.92 6.41 24.56
CA ALA A 63 -3.55 6.58 23.24
C ALA A 63 -3.23 5.35 22.40
N VAL A 64 -4.25 4.58 22.01
CA VAL A 64 -4.09 3.32 21.29
C VAL A 64 -4.43 3.52 19.79
N ILE A 65 -3.45 3.26 18.92
CA ILE A 65 -3.68 3.19 17.48
C ILE A 65 -3.42 1.74 17.04
N TYR A 66 -4.35 1.15 16.31
CA TYR A 66 -4.23 -0.27 15.94
C TYR A 66 -4.48 -0.51 14.45
N SER A 67 -3.80 -1.53 13.94
CA SER A 67 -4.10 -2.06 12.61
C SER A 67 -5.39 -2.86 12.64
N GLU A 68 -6.23 -2.71 11.64
CA GLU A 68 -7.48 -3.49 11.51
C GLU A 68 -7.23 -5.01 11.58
N ALA A 69 -6.04 -5.44 11.18
CA ALA A 69 -5.62 -6.83 11.23
C ALA A 69 -5.64 -7.45 12.63
N VAL A 70 -5.47 -6.61 13.66
CA VAL A 70 -5.38 -7.05 15.07
C VAL A 70 -6.48 -6.40 15.93
N ALA A 71 -7.62 -6.04 15.32
CA ALA A 71 -8.74 -5.36 16.00
C ALA A 71 -9.30 -6.15 17.19
N GLU A 72 -9.12 -7.47 17.20
CA GLU A 72 -9.65 -8.36 18.25
C GLU A 72 -8.56 -8.85 19.23
N CYS A 73 -7.33 -8.33 19.18
CA CYS A 73 -6.28 -8.73 20.10
C CYS A 73 -6.52 -8.19 21.53
N GLU A 74 -5.78 -8.73 22.49
CA GLU A 74 -5.98 -8.45 23.93
C GLU A 74 -5.84 -6.97 24.25
N GLU A 75 -4.82 -6.29 23.70
CA GLU A 75 -4.58 -4.86 23.97
C GLU A 75 -5.75 -3.99 23.48
N VAL A 76 -6.26 -4.27 22.28
CA VAL A 76 -7.39 -3.48 21.72
C VAL A 76 -8.66 -3.74 22.51
N GLN A 77 -8.92 -5.00 22.89
CA GLN A 77 -10.09 -5.36 23.71
C GLN A 77 -10.00 -4.72 25.11
N GLU A 78 -8.82 -4.73 25.73
CA GLU A 78 -8.59 -4.08 27.02
C GLU A 78 -8.83 -2.57 26.93
N ALA A 79 -8.29 -1.93 25.89
CA ALA A 79 -8.50 -0.50 25.64
C ALA A 79 -9.99 -0.16 25.51
N ARG A 80 -10.75 -0.96 24.72
CA ARG A 80 -12.20 -0.78 24.56
C ARG A 80 -12.96 -0.90 25.89
N LYS A 81 -12.57 -1.87 26.74
CA LYS A 81 -13.17 -2.05 28.09
C LYS A 81 -12.91 -0.81 28.99
N ILE A 82 -11.65 -0.33 29.00
CA ILE A 82 -11.25 0.86 29.77
C ILE A 82 -12.04 2.09 29.28
N MET A 83 -12.12 2.30 27.97
CA MET A 83 -12.84 3.43 27.37
C MET A 83 -14.33 3.41 27.75
N LYS A 84 -14.96 2.22 27.69
CA LYS A 84 -16.38 2.03 28.05
C LYS A 84 -16.62 2.34 29.54
N ALA A 85 -15.72 1.89 30.41
CA ALA A 85 -15.84 2.09 31.88
C ALA A 85 -15.62 3.54 32.28
N ASN A 86 -14.83 4.31 31.53
CA ASN A 86 -14.42 5.66 31.89
C ASN A 86 -15.01 6.76 30.99
N LYS A 87 -16.19 6.52 30.38
CA LYS A 87 -16.96 7.50 29.61
C LYS A 87 -16.14 8.19 28.53
N LYS A 88 -15.36 7.41 27.76
CA LYS A 88 -14.57 7.89 26.62
C LYS A 88 -13.37 8.79 26.95
N ALA A 89 -12.80 8.69 28.15
CA ALA A 89 -11.61 9.47 28.54
C ALA A 89 -10.29 8.91 27.90
N MET A 90 -10.38 8.09 26.85
CA MET A 90 -9.26 7.40 26.20
C MET A 90 -9.39 7.47 24.67
N VAL A 91 -8.28 7.59 23.98
CA VAL A 91 -8.26 7.57 22.51
C VAL A 91 -7.96 6.14 22.03
N ILE A 92 -8.85 5.60 21.22
CA ILE A 92 -8.67 4.30 20.53
C ILE A 92 -9.10 4.51 19.08
N LEU A 93 -8.17 4.37 18.14
CA LEU A 93 -8.43 4.60 16.72
C LEU A 93 -7.77 3.48 15.91
N ASN A 94 -8.48 2.97 14.91
CA ASN A 94 -7.74 2.17 13.93
C ASN A 94 -6.90 3.09 13.05
N TYR A 95 -5.99 2.52 12.29
CA TYR A 95 -5.04 3.24 11.44
C TYR A 95 -5.74 4.31 10.57
N PHE A 96 -6.82 3.94 9.89
CA PHE A 96 -7.50 4.86 8.98
C PHE A 96 -8.36 5.90 9.72
N GLN A 97 -8.90 5.55 10.87
CA GLN A 97 -9.56 6.54 11.75
C GLN A 97 -8.55 7.59 12.22
N PHE A 98 -7.34 7.15 12.60
CA PHE A 98 -6.26 8.08 12.98
C PHE A 98 -5.90 9.01 11.80
N LEU A 99 -5.67 8.45 10.61
CA LEU A 99 -5.39 9.26 9.42
C LEU A 99 -6.56 10.18 9.07
N GLY A 100 -7.79 9.71 9.29
CA GLY A 100 -9.01 10.52 9.13
C GLY A 100 -9.00 11.73 10.05
N GLU A 101 -8.65 11.53 11.33
CA GLU A 101 -8.53 12.65 12.27
C GLU A 101 -7.44 13.64 11.82
N VAL A 102 -6.28 13.12 11.39
CA VAL A 102 -5.19 13.95 10.87
C VAL A 102 -5.67 14.77 9.65
N SER A 103 -6.38 14.12 8.72
CA SER A 103 -6.79 14.74 7.44
C SER A 103 -7.66 15.98 7.62
N LYS A 104 -8.40 16.08 8.71
CA LYS A 104 -9.29 17.23 8.98
C LYS A 104 -8.53 18.57 9.13
N TYR A 105 -7.24 18.51 9.46
CA TYR A 105 -6.45 19.70 9.78
C TYR A 105 -5.56 20.20 8.64
N PHE A 106 -5.54 19.48 7.51
CA PHE A 106 -4.69 19.78 6.37
C PHE A 106 -5.51 19.93 5.09
N LYS A 107 -4.89 20.47 4.06
CA LYS A 107 -5.31 20.31 2.67
C LYS A 107 -4.96 18.88 2.26
N SER A 108 -5.94 17.98 2.37
CA SER A 108 -5.69 16.54 2.28
C SER A 108 -5.95 15.99 0.89
N ILE A 109 -5.02 15.17 0.42
CA ILE A 109 -5.01 14.61 -0.94
C ILE A 109 -4.90 13.09 -0.84
N GLY A 110 -5.95 12.39 -1.29
CA GLY A 110 -6.02 10.93 -1.24
C GLY A 110 -5.66 10.28 -2.57
N PHE A 111 -4.99 9.14 -2.49
CA PHE A 111 -4.61 8.34 -3.67
C PHE A 111 -5.26 6.98 -3.56
N ALA A 112 -6.30 6.73 -4.35
CA ALA A 112 -7.14 5.54 -4.32
C ALA A 112 -7.07 4.77 -5.65
N GLY A 113 -7.70 3.61 -5.70
CA GLY A 113 -7.76 2.74 -6.88
C GLY A 113 -7.21 1.35 -6.58
N THR A 114 -7.56 0.36 -7.36
CA THR A 114 -7.13 -1.03 -7.14
C THR A 114 -5.60 -1.15 -7.29
N ASN A 115 -5.06 -0.66 -8.39
CA ASN A 115 -3.62 -0.67 -8.69
C ASN A 115 -3.11 0.77 -8.79
N GLY A 116 -1.84 1.01 -8.42
CA GLY A 116 -1.21 2.32 -8.61
C GLY A 116 -1.27 3.27 -7.41
N LYS A 117 -2.02 2.96 -6.34
CA LYS A 117 -2.16 3.79 -5.13
C LYS A 117 -0.80 4.24 -4.57
N SER A 118 0.01 3.27 -4.13
CA SER A 118 1.33 3.54 -3.52
C SER A 118 2.25 4.27 -4.48
N SER A 119 2.23 3.89 -5.77
CA SER A 119 3.07 4.51 -6.80
C SER A 119 2.72 5.98 -7.00
N SER A 120 1.42 6.30 -7.12
CA SER A 120 0.96 7.67 -7.29
C SER A 120 1.20 8.49 -6.02
N THR A 121 0.98 7.91 -4.83
CA THR A 121 1.25 8.58 -3.55
C THR A 121 2.74 8.93 -3.43
N ALA A 122 3.61 7.95 -3.64
CA ALA A 122 5.07 8.16 -3.54
C ALA A 122 5.55 9.19 -4.56
N LEU A 123 5.06 9.08 -5.80
CA LEU A 123 5.42 10.01 -6.88
C LEU A 123 4.97 11.44 -6.55
N ALA A 124 3.76 11.60 -6.03
CA ALA A 124 3.23 12.90 -5.61
C ALA A 124 4.05 13.49 -4.45
N ILE A 125 4.33 12.69 -3.42
CA ILE A 125 5.16 13.13 -2.28
C ILE A 125 6.56 13.55 -2.78
N HIS A 126 7.19 12.73 -3.63
CA HIS A 126 8.50 13.03 -4.22
C HIS A 126 8.46 14.37 -4.98
N THR A 127 7.38 14.60 -5.74
CA THR A 127 7.24 15.83 -6.54
C THR A 127 7.07 17.05 -5.64
N VAL A 128 6.24 16.97 -4.59
CA VAL A 128 5.93 18.16 -3.76
C VAL A 128 6.99 18.47 -2.71
N LYS A 129 7.70 17.47 -2.19
CA LYS A 129 8.62 17.67 -1.04
C LYS A 129 9.71 18.71 -1.31
N ASP A 130 10.09 18.90 -2.56
CA ASP A 130 11.16 19.80 -2.97
C ASP A 130 10.65 21.09 -3.64
N VAL A 131 9.37 21.16 -4.01
CA VAL A 131 8.82 22.32 -4.74
C VAL A 131 7.66 23.02 -4.03
N MET A 132 7.10 22.40 -3.00
CA MET A 132 5.93 22.93 -2.29
C MET A 132 6.30 23.32 -0.86
N PRO A 133 6.43 24.62 -0.57
CA PRO A 133 6.77 25.06 0.81
C PRO A 133 5.73 24.63 1.84
N ASP A 134 4.49 24.45 1.42
CA ASP A 134 3.36 24.08 2.30
C ASP A 134 3.16 22.57 2.44
N PHE A 135 4.14 21.75 1.99
CA PHE A 135 4.09 20.30 2.22
C PHE A 135 4.26 19.96 3.71
N UNK A 136 3.38 19.10 4.15
CA UNK A 136 3.43 18.83 5.44
C UNK A 136 3.89 17.54 5.70
N LEU A 137 3.10 16.62 5.24
CA LEU A 137 3.19 15.21 5.61
C LEU A 137 2.73 14.32 4.45
N GLY A 138 3.42 13.24 4.19
CA GLY A 138 2.97 12.20 3.27
C GLY A 138 3.08 10.83 3.92
N ILE A 139 2.10 9.94 3.74
CA ILE A 139 2.12 8.58 4.27
C ILE A 139 1.51 7.59 3.26
N LEU A 140 2.15 6.42 3.14
CA LEU A 140 1.73 5.37 2.22
C LEU A 140 2.06 3.97 2.77
N UNK A 141 1.63 3.10 2.15
CA UNK A 141 1.80 1.85 2.57
C UNK A 141 2.82 1.15 1.94
N ALA A 142 3.89 1.74 1.34
CA ALA A 142 5.08 1.09 0.77
C ALA A 142 6.35 1.81 1.23
N MET A 143 7.44 1.13 1.32
CA MET A 143 8.74 1.76 1.60
C MET A 143 9.25 2.44 0.33
N VAL A 144 9.88 3.61 0.48
CA VAL A 144 10.40 4.37 -0.66
C VAL A 144 11.88 4.65 -0.41
N PRO A 145 12.78 4.12 -1.24
CA PRO A 145 14.22 4.38 -1.07
C PRO A 145 14.54 5.88 -1.01
N GLY A 146 13.89 6.69 -1.83
CA GLY A 146 14.05 8.15 -1.85
C GLY A 146 13.53 8.87 -0.59
N PHE A 147 12.90 8.15 0.35
CA PHE A 147 12.47 8.67 1.66
C PHE A 147 13.23 7.97 2.80
N ASN A 148 14.51 7.65 2.58
CA ASN A 148 15.36 6.91 3.54
C ASN A 148 14.75 5.55 3.91
N ASN A 149 14.17 4.86 2.94
CA ASN A 149 13.48 3.58 3.16
C ASN A 149 12.35 3.69 4.19
N GLN A 150 11.64 4.82 4.22
CA GLN A 150 10.44 5.00 5.05
C GLN A 150 9.17 4.93 4.19
N SER A 151 8.05 4.69 4.84
CA SER A 151 6.72 4.75 4.23
C SER A 151 6.04 6.11 4.42
N TYR A 152 6.83 7.13 4.77
CA TYR A 152 6.36 8.49 5.00
C TYR A 152 7.43 9.51 4.63
N ALA A 153 7.00 10.74 4.47
CA ALA A 153 7.89 11.90 4.37
C ALA A 153 7.29 13.03 5.20
N ILE A 154 8.13 13.74 5.93
CA ILE A 154 7.72 14.83 6.81
C ILE A 154 8.56 16.08 6.48
N ASN A 155 7.92 17.22 6.43
CA ASN A 155 8.63 18.50 6.32
C ASN A 155 9.22 18.82 7.69
N LYS A 156 10.55 18.89 7.76
CA LYS A 156 11.29 19.13 9.00
C LYS A 156 10.92 20.46 9.66
N GLU A 157 10.61 21.48 8.86
CA GLU A 157 10.22 22.80 9.35
C GLU A 157 8.81 22.82 9.93
N ALA A 158 7.95 21.86 9.54
CA ALA A 158 6.56 21.75 9.98
C ALA A 158 6.38 20.82 11.18
N LYS A 159 7.44 20.24 11.74
CA LYS A 159 7.35 19.25 12.83
C LYS A 159 6.52 19.74 14.04
N ASN A 160 6.72 20.99 14.45
CA ASN A 160 6.00 21.54 15.60
C ASN A 160 4.49 21.65 15.34
N ASP A 161 4.10 22.05 14.13
CA ASP A 161 2.69 22.17 13.74
C ASP A 161 2.04 20.78 13.71
N ILE A 162 2.73 19.80 13.12
CA ILE A 162 2.24 18.42 13.05
C ILE A 162 2.10 17.84 14.46
N ARG A 163 3.11 18.05 15.29
CA ARG A 163 3.09 17.58 16.70
C ARG A 163 1.90 18.18 17.45
N THR A 164 1.63 19.47 17.27
CA THR A 164 0.49 20.13 17.94
C THR A 164 -0.85 19.49 17.53
N ILE A 165 -1.00 19.15 16.24
CA ILE A 165 -2.21 18.46 15.76
C ILE A 165 -2.32 17.07 16.41
N PHE A 166 -1.20 16.31 16.44
CA PHE A 166 -1.18 14.98 17.03
C PHE A 166 -1.48 15.03 18.54
N ASP A 167 -0.88 16.00 19.28
CA ASP A 167 -1.18 16.20 20.71
C ASP A 167 -2.69 16.47 20.93
N TYR A 168 -3.28 17.26 20.05
CA TYR A 168 -4.74 17.51 20.11
C TYR A 168 -5.53 16.21 19.85
N ILE A 169 -5.16 15.45 18.83
CA ILE A 169 -5.86 14.17 18.53
C ILE A 169 -5.78 13.23 19.73
N PHE A 170 -4.61 13.14 20.37
CA PHE A 170 -4.38 12.21 21.48
C PHE A 170 -4.98 12.68 22.81
N THR A 171 -5.17 13.97 23.03
CA THR A 171 -5.56 14.49 24.34
C THR A 171 -6.88 15.26 24.34
N GLY A 172 -7.30 15.75 23.19
CA GLY A 172 -8.44 16.66 23.07
C GLY A 172 -8.20 18.05 23.68
N LYS A 173 -6.95 18.36 24.08
CA LYS A 173 -6.60 19.59 24.84
C LYS A 173 -5.76 20.56 23.98
N ASN A 174 -6.00 21.84 24.15
CA ASN A 174 -5.19 22.98 23.64
C ASN A 174 -5.35 23.33 22.15
N PHE A 175 -6.45 22.94 21.51
CA PHE A 175 -6.72 23.35 20.12
C PHE A 175 -7.10 24.85 20.02
N SER A 176 -7.57 25.45 21.13
CA SER A 176 -8.00 26.87 21.16
C SER A 176 -6.88 27.86 20.78
N SER A 177 -5.64 27.54 21.11
CA SER A 177 -4.48 28.38 20.73
C SER A 177 -4.13 28.30 19.23
N LEU A 178 -4.46 27.18 18.58
CA LEU A 178 -4.27 27.00 17.13
C LEU A 178 -5.37 27.73 16.34
N VAL A 179 -6.59 27.81 16.90
CA VAL A 179 -7.76 28.36 16.21
C VAL A 179 -7.73 29.90 16.16
N SER A 180 -7.13 30.54 17.16
CA SER A 180 -7.15 32.00 17.27
C SER A 180 -6.19 32.77 16.34
N GLY A 181 -5.23 32.07 15.69
CA GLY A 181 -4.30 32.77 14.80
C GLY A 181 -3.76 31.95 13.62
N SER A 182 -3.83 30.64 13.65
CA SER A 182 -3.10 29.75 12.73
C SER A 182 -4.00 28.78 11.96
N SER A 183 -5.31 28.74 12.21
CA SER A 183 -6.20 27.76 11.57
C SER A 183 -6.24 27.91 10.05
N SER A 184 -6.12 29.15 9.53
CA SER A 184 -6.05 29.40 8.09
C SER A 184 -4.72 28.97 7.47
N LEU A 185 -3.64 28.95 8.26
CA LEU A 185 -2.30 28.55 7.81
C LEU A 185 -2.13 27.02 7.79
N ILE A 186 -2.70 26.33 8.76
CA ILE A 186 -2.61 24.87 8.84
C ILE A 186 -3.38 24.22 7.68
N LYS A 187 -4.60 24.71 7.37
CA LYS A 187 -5.38 24.21 6.24
C LYS A 187 -4.77 24.51 4.85
N LYS A 188 -3.71 25.32 4.79
CA LYS A 188 -2.95 25.54 3.56
C LYS A 188 -1.87 24.48 3.36
N ARG A 189 -1.42 23.83 4.43
CA ARG A 189 -0.37 22.80 4.38
C ARG A 189 -0.94 21.47 3.90
N SER A 190 -0.18 20.77 3.07
CA SER A 190 -0.66 19.56 2.40
C SER A 190 -0.31 18.28 3.14
N PHE A 191 -1.31 17.40 3.22
CA PHE A 191 -1.20 16.03 3.68
C PHE A 191 -1.54 15.09 2.53
N LEU A 192 -0.59 14.27 2.11
CA LEU A 192 -0.74 13.30 1.03
C LEU A 192 -0.86 11.90 1.62
N VAL A 193 -1.93 11.18 1.28
CA VAL A 193 -2.23 9.91 1.95
C VAL A 193 -2.69 8.83 0.98
N GLU A 194 -2.11 7.64 1.09
CA GLU A 194 -2.62 6.47 0.38
C GLU A 194 -3.98 6.08 0.97
N ALA A 195 -5.01 6.05 0.13
CA ALA A 195 -6.41 5.88 0.53
C ALA A 195 -6.87 4.46 0.16
N CYS A 196 -6.78 3.54 1.13
CA CYS A 196 -7.12 2.13 0.91
C CYS A 196 -8.63 1.89 0.99
N GLU A 197 -9.15 1.22 -0.01
CA GLU A 197 -10.58 0.88 -0.16
C GLU A 197 -11.04 -0.27 0.76
N TYR A 198 -10.11 -1.10 1.22
CA TYR A 198 -10.46 -2.28 2.04
C TYR A 198 -11.35 -1.87 3.22
N LYS A 199 -12.46 -2.59 3.42
CA LYS A 199 -13.47 -2.29 4.47
C LYS A 199 -13.94 -0.83 4.44
N ARG A 200 -13.88 -0.19 3.28
CA ARG A 200 -14.28 1.22 3.07
C ARG A 200 -13.48 2.19 3.95
N HIS A 201 -12.26 1.82 4.34
CA HIS A 201 -11.43 2.60 5.27
C HIS A 201 -11.14 4.02 4.76
N PHE A 202 -10.97 4.20 3.44
CA PHE A 202 -10.72 5.52 2.85
C PHE A 202 -11.86 6.52 3.13
N LEU A 203 -13.06 6.05 3.52
CA LEU A 203 -14.19 6.93 3.85
C LEU A 203 -14.03 7.66 5.20
N HIS A 204 -13.04 7.27 6.01
CA HIS A 204 -12.67 8.04 7.21
C HIS A 204 -11.93 9.33 6.86
N LEU A 205 -11.31 9.40 5.67
CA LEU A 205 -10.49 10.55 5.25
C LEU A 205 -11.38 11.75 4.86
N ASP A 206 -10.99 12.94 5.29
CA ASP A 206 -11.58 14.22 4.89
C ASP A 206 -10.71 14.83 3.79
N LEU A 207 -11.08 14.60 2.52
CA LEU A 207 -10.22 14.89 1.37
C LEU A 207 -10.64 16.14 0.62
N ASP A 208 -9.68 16.99 0.31
CA ASP A 208 -9.83 18.14 -0.59
C ASP A 208 -9.72 17.70 -2.05
N TYR A 209 -8.79 16.81 -2.34
CA TYR A 209 -8.56 16.26 -3.68
C TYR A 209 -8.35 14.75 -3.59
N ALA A 210 -8.64 14.05 -4.68
CA ALA A 210 -8.31 12.64 -4.80
C ALA A 210 -7.82 12.30 -6.21
N ILE A 211 -7.00 11.25 -6.29
CA ILE A 211 -6.69 10.53 -7.53
C ILE A 211 -7.31 9.14 -7.39
N ILE A 212 -7.98 8.66 -8.45
CA ILE A 212 -8.39 7.25 -8.58
C ILE A 212 -7.68 6.70 -9.82
N THR A 213 -6.76 5.78 -9.60
CA THR A 213 -5.86 5.28 -10.64
C THR A 213 -6.49 4.22 -11.53
N SER A 214 -7.23 3.28 -10.93
CA SER A 214 -7.86 2.15 -11.60
C SER A 214 -8.99 1.61 -10.73
N LEU A 215 -9.93 0.89 -11.36
CA LEU A 215 -11.04 0.25 -10.66
C LEU A 215 -11.18 -1.18 -11.18
N GLU A 216 -10.91 -2.13 -10.31
CA GLU A 216 -10.95 -3.57 -10.56
C GLU A 216 -11.33 -4.24 -9.25
N LEU A 217 -12.24 -5.18 -9.26
CA LEU A 217 -12.72 -5.81 -8.03
C LEU A 217 -11.56 -6.46 -7.25
N ASP A 218 -11.36 -6.01 -6.02
CA ASP A 218 -10.41 -6.60 -5.08
C ASP A 218 -11.10 -6.77 -3.73
N HIS A 219 -10.44 -7.41 -2.80
CA HIS A 219 -10.95 -7.62 -1.44
C HIS A 219 -12.30 -8.35 -1.41
N THR A 220 -12.39 -9.46 -2.17
CA THR A 220 -13.61 -10.28 -2.26
C THR A 220 -13.97 -11.00 -0.95
N ASP A 221 -13.09 -10.89 0.06
CA ASP A 221 -13.40 -11.26 1.45
C ASP A 221 -14.31 -10.24 2.14
N TYR A 222 -14.47 -9.05 1.56
CA TYR A 222 -15.31 -7.98 2.11
C TYR A 222 -16.39 -7.52 1.12
N TYR A 223 -16.01 -7.20 -0.11
CA TYR A 223 -16.97 -6.74 -1.14
C TYR A 223 -17.65 -7.92 -1.81
N GLN A 224 -18.97 -7.86 -1.91
CA GLN A 224 -19.77 -8.95 -2.48
C GLN A 224 -19.61 -9.07 -4.00
N ASP A 225 -19.51 -7.93 -4.67
CA ASP A 225 -19.42 -7.84 -6.12
C ASP A 225 -18.88 -6.47 -6.56
N MET A 226 -18.80 -6.26 -7.86
CA MET A 226 -18.30 -5.00 -8.44
C MET A 226 -19.21 -3.79 -8.09
N GLU A 227 -20.52 -3.99 -7.99
CA GLU A 227 -21.45 -2.91 -7.62
C GLU A 227 -21.21 -2.45 -6.19
N ASP A 228 -21.04 -3.38 -5.25
CA ASP A 228 -20.72 -3.09 -3.85
C ASP A 228 -19.36 -2.36 -3.74
N TYR A 229 -18.36 -2.85 -4.49
CA TYR A 229 -17.03 -2.23 -4.56
C TYR A 229 -17.12 -0.77 -5.06
N LEU A 230 -17.81 -0.55 -6.17
CA LEU A 230 -17.94 0.78 -6.77
C LEU A 230 -18.78 1.74 -5.91
N SER A 231 -19.75 1.22 -5.13
CA SER A 231 -20.55 2.06 -4.21
C SER A 231 -19.65 2.77 -3.17
N ALA A 232 -18.56 2.12 -2.77
CA ALA A 232 -17.58 2.74 -1.87
C ALA A 232 -16.88 3.93 -2.55
N TYR A 233 -16.55 3.80 -3.84
CA TYR A 233 -15.93 4.88 -4.62
C TYR A 233 -16.92 6.02 -4.90
N GLU A 234 -18.19 5.71 -5.18
CA GLU A 234 -19.23 6.76 -5.31
C GLU A 234 -19.30 7.60 -4.03
N THR A 235 -19.28 6.93 -2.88
CA THR A 235 -19.30 7.60 -1.58
C THR A 235 -18.04 8.47 -1.40
N LEU A 236 -16.86 7.93 -1.73
CA LEU A 236 -15.60 8.68 -1.66
C LEU A 236 -15.65 9.93 -2.54
N ILE A 237 -16.00 9.76 -3.83
CA ILE A 237 -16.05 10.84 -4.82
C ILE A 237 -17.00 11.94 -4.35
N SER A 238 -18.17 11.57 -3.83
CA SER A 238 -19.18 12.51 -3.34
C SER A 238 -18.73 13.31 -2.12
N LYS A 239 -17.76 12.79 -1.36
CA LYS A 239 -17.22 13.43 -0.14
C LYS A 239 -16.02 14.34 -0.45
N VAL A 240 -15.34 14.16 -1.59
CA VAL A 240 -14.15 14.97 -1.94
C VAL A 240 -14.58 16.41 -2.19
N ARG A 241 -13.90 17.36 -1.54
CA ARG A 241 -14.33 18.77 -1.51
C ARG A 241 -14.18 19.50 -2.84
N TYR A 242 -13.09 19.25 -3.57
CA TYR A 242 -12.83 20.02 -4.81
C TYR A 242 -12.83 19.16 -6.07
N LYS A 243 -11.80 18.29 -6.25
CA LYS A 243 -11.67 17.52 -7.50
C LYS A 243 -11.18 16.11 -7.27
N VAL A 244 -11.66 15.21 -8.12
CA VAL A 244 -11.19 13.83 -8.24
C VAL A 244 -10.61 13.63 -9.64
N PHE A 245 -9.35 13.28 -9.73
CA PHE A 245 -8.64 13.06 -10.99
C PHE A 245 -8.70 11.58 -11.36
N ILE A 246 -9.22 11.27 -12.55
CA ILE A 246 -9.33 9.89 -13.04
C ILE A 246 -8.75 9.79 -14.47
N PRO A 247 -8.25 8.61 -14.90
CA PRO A 247 -7.83 8.44 -16.30
C PRO A 247 -9.00 8.69 -17.27
N GLN A 248 -8.73 9.29 -18.37
CA GLN A 248 -9.75 9.56 -19.38
C GLN A 248 -10.53 8.29 -19.79
N UNK A 249 -9.86 7.40 -19.80
CA UNK A 249 -10.39 6.21 -20.18
C UNK A 249 -10.99 5.37 -19.15
N LEU A 250 -11.08 5.83 -17.98
CA LEU A 250 -11.62 4.99 -16.89
C LEU A 250 -13.12 4.74 -17.08
N SER A 251 -13.47 3.51 -17.15
CA SER A 251 -14.85 3.02 -17.22
C SER A 251 -14.90 1.64 -16.58
N THR A 252 -16.09 1.20 -16.23
CA THR A 252 -16.34 -0.11 -15.62
C THR A 252 -17.44 -0.84 -16.39
N GLU A 253 -17.70 -2.07 -16.04
CA GLU A 253 -18.83 -2.85 -16.58
C GLU A 253 -20.19 -2.42 -16.00
N VAL A 254 -20.18 -1.59 -14.93
CA VAL A 254 -21.40 -1.14 -14.23
C VAL A 254 -21.86 0.20 -14.83
N SER A 255 -22.93 0.18 -15.62
CA SER A 255 -23.43 1.33 -16.37
C SER A 255 -23.86 2.49 -15.47
N SER A 256 -24.49 2.21 -14.33
CA SER A 256 -24.91 3.23 -13.36
C SER A 256 -23.72 4.03 -12.83
N PHE A 257 -22.62 3.33 -12.52
CA PHE A 257 -21.39 3.97 -12.06
C PHE A 257 -20.76 4.84 -13.15
N ASN A 258 -20.75 4.37 -14.41
CA ASN A 258 -20.23 5.17 -15.52
C ASN A 258 -21.04 6.47 -15.70
N GLN A 259 -22.38 6.40 -15.57
CA GLN A 259 -23.26 7.58 -15.60
C GLN A 259 -22.94 8.52 -14.42
N PHE A 260 -22.70 7.97 -13.23
CA PHE A 260 -22.28 8.75 -12.06
C PHE A 260 -20.97 9.48 -12.36
N LEU A 261 -19.97 8.79 -12.94
CA LEU A 261 -18.68 9.42 -13.31
C LEU A 261 -18.86 10.57 -14.34
N GLU A 262 -19.82 10.45 -15.26
CA GLU A 262 -20.08 11.48 -16.28
C GLU A 262 -20.82 12.69 -15.71
N SER A 263 -21.69 12.47 -14.74
CA SER A 263 -22.53 13.52 -14.17
C SER A 263 -21.88 14.26 -12.99
N SER A 264 -20.82 13.68 -12.39
CA SER A 264 -20.21 14.26 -11.20
C SER A 264 -19.32 15.45 -11.51
N ALA A 265 -19.72 16.64 -11.05
CA ALA A 265 -19.00 17.89 -11.29
C ALA A 265 -17.59 17.93 -10.69
N SER A 266 -17.33 17.12 -9.67
CA SER A 266 -16.01 17.06 -9.03
C SER A 266 -15.00 16.27 -9.86
N ILE A 267 -15.43 15.48 -10.85
CA ILE A 267 -14.52 14.59 -11.60
C ILE A 267 -13.82 15.38 -12.72
N GLN A 268 -12.51 15.24 -12.75
CA GLN A 268 -11.65 15.69 -13.84
C GLN A 268 -11.04 14.49 -14.54
N ARG A 269 -11.45 14.23 -15.78
CA ARG A 269 -10.87 13.20 -16.63
C ARG A 269 -9.54 13.69 -17.18
N VAL A 270 -8.49 12.90 -16.98
CA VAL A 270 -7.11 13.25 -17.32
C VAL A 270 -6.67 12.46 -18.56
N ARG A 271 -6.32 13.20 -19.61
CA ARG A 271 -5.68 12.62 -20.78
C ARG A 271 -4.30 12.09 -20.38
N ILE A 272 -4.01 10.86 -20.77
CA ILE A 272 -2.72 10.23 -20.45
C ILE A 272 -1.66 10.78 -21.43
N GLU A 273 -0.67 11.46 -20.87
CA GLU A 273 0.47 12.02 -21.61
C GLU A 273 1.63 11.00 -21.58
N THR A 274 2.38 10.90 -22.66
CA THR A 274 3.58 10.04 -22.66
C THR A 274 4.62 10.64 -21.71
N ILE A 275 4.90 9.95 -20.63
CA ILE A 275 5.91 10.35 -19.65
C ILE A 275 7.02 9.28 -19.66
N GLU A 276 8.19 9.66 -20.13
CA GLU A 276 9.37 8.80 -20.11
C GLU A 276 10.05 8.95 -18.77
N PHE A 277 9.87 7.95 -17.93
CA PHE A 277 10.54 7.89 -16.63
C PHE A 277 11.97 7.39 -16.81
N THR A 278 12.91 7.95 -16.07
CA THR A 278 14.31 7.52 -16.08
C THR A 278 14.46 6.12 -15.50
N HIS A 279 13.71 5.82 -14.46
CA HIS A 279 13.93 4.61 -13.65
C HIS A 279 12.75 3.66 -13.60
N LEU A 280 11.52 4.14 -13.75
CA LEU A 280 10.33 3.28 -13.65
C LEU A 280 10.08 2.51 -14.94
N ILE A 281 9.60 1.28 -14.80
CA ILE A 281 9.27 0.38 -15.92
C ILE A 281 7.76 0.19 -15.97
N GLY A 282 7.18 0.31 -17.17
CA GLY A 282 5.77 -0.01 -17.42
C GLY A 282 4.88 1.20 -17.67
N ASP A 283 3.97 1.01 -18.61
CA ASP A 283 3.06 2.08 -19.08
C ASP A 283 2.07 2.53 -17.99
N HIS A 284 1.77 1.65 -17.02
CA HIS A 284 0.95 2.04 -15.86
C HIS A 284 1.56 3.22 -15.09
N ASN A 285 2.89 3.37 -15.12
CA ASN A 285 3.56 4.52 -14.49
C ASN A 285 3.28 5.81 -15.27
N THR A 286 3.05 5.72 -16.57
CA THR A 286 2.62 6.87 -17.38
C THR A 286 1.23 7.35 -16.95
N ILE A 287 0.32 6.40 -16.65
CA ILE A 287 -1.01 6.74 -16.12
C ILE A 287 -0.86 7.45 -14.76
N ASN A 288 -0.11 6.83 -13.84
CA ASN A 288 0.13 7.40 -12.51
C ASN A 288 0.76 8.79 -12.60
N GLY A 289 1.77 8.94 -13.47
CA GLY A 289 2.47 10.20 -13.70
C GLY A 289 1.57 11.29 -14.28
N SER A 290 0.69 10.92 -15.23
CA SER A 290 -0.25 11.89 -15.85
C SER A 290 -1.26 12.40 -14.82
N LEU A 291 -1.78 11.51 -13.97
CA LEU A 291 -2.72 11.88 -12.91
C LEU A 291 -2.03 12.79 -11.88
N VAL A 292 -0.82 12.43 -11.46
CA VAL A 292 -0.03 13.26 -10.54
C VAL A 292 0.28 14.63 -11.17
N LEU A 293 0.67 14.65 -12.45
CA LEU A 293 0.95 15.91 -13.16
C LEU A 293 -0.30 16.82 -13.19
N ALA A 294 -1.48 16.25 -13.48
CA ALA A 294 -2.73 17.00 -13.51
C ALA A 294 -3.07 17.58 -12.13
N LEU A 295 -2.95 16.76 -11.08
CA LEU A 295 -3.12 17.21 -9.70
C LEU A 295 -2.12 18.32 -9.33
N MET A 296 -0.84 18.13 -9.68
CA MET A 296 0.22 19.12 -9.37
C MET A 296 -0.01 20.45 -10.07
N LYS A 297 -0.47 20.43 -11.33
CA LYS A 297 -0.84 21.66 -12.06
C LYS A 297 -1.97 22.42 -11.33
N GLU A 298 -2.91 21.70 -10.72
CA GLU A 298 -4.01 22.29 -9.96
C GLU A 298 -3.55 22.93 -8.65
N ILE A 299 -2.74 22.17 -7.86
CA ILE A 299 -2.36 22.62 -6.50
C ILE A 299 -1.10 23.49 -6.46
N LEU A 300 -0.27 23.46 -7.52
CA LEU A 300 0.98 24.22 -7.64
C LEU A 300 0.87 25.23 -8.79
N ALA A 301 -0.23 25.97 -8.88
CA ALA A 301 -0.53 26.86 -9.98
C ALA A 301 0.59 27.89 -10.27
N ASN A 302 1.44 28.19 -9.29
CA ASN A 302 2.56 29.14 -9.42
C ASN A 302 3.88 28.49 -9.91
N GLN A 303 3.89 27.15 -10.12
CA GLN A 303 5.08 26.43 -10.61
C GLN A 303 4.91 26.11 -12.10
N SER A 304 6.00 26.14 -12.85
CA SER A 304 5.94 25.77 -14.26
C SER A 304 5.67 24.26 -14.43
N ALA A 305 4.86 23.92 -15.42
CA ALA A 305 4.57 22.52 -15.75
C ALA A 305 5.86 21.73 -16.07
N THR A 306 6.83 22.39 -16.69
CA THR A 306 8.14 21.80 -17.01
C THR A 306 8.89 21.39 -15.74
N LYS A 307 8.91 22.27 -14.72
CA LYS A 307 9.58 21.98 -13.44
C LYS A 307 8.89 20.79 -12.74
N ILE A 308 7.57 20.79 -12.69
CA ILE A 308 6.77 19.69 -12.11
C ILE A 308 7.11 18.37 -12.84
N LEU A 309 7.10 18.39 -14.17
CA LEU A 309 7.36 17.20 -14.98
C LEU A 309 8.80 16.68 -14.78
N THR A 310 9.78 17.57 -14.60
CA THR A 310 11.18 17.18 -14.31
C THR A 310 11.25 16.38 -12.99
N HIS A 311 10.57 16.86 -11.94
CA HIS A 311 10.53 16.12 -10.66
C HIS A 311 9.82 14.77 -10.81
N ILE A 312 8.70 14.72 -11.55
CA ILE A 312 7.98 13.46 -11.82
C ILE A 312 8.91 12.45 -12.49
N LYS A 313 9.64 12.86 -13.53
CA LYS A 313 10.53 11.97 -14.30
C LYS A 313 11.73 11.47 -13.48
N SER A 314 12.18 12.23 -12.50
CA SER A 314 13.35 11.89 -11.68
C SER A 314 13.03 10.88 -10.57
N PHE A 315 11.79 10.49 -10.39
CA PHE A 315 11.41 9.57 -9.32
C PHE A 315 12.10 8.23 -9.47
N UNK A 316 12.69 7.79 -8.38
CA UNK A 316 13.54 6.72 -8.45
C UNK A 316 12.77 5.46 -8.50
N UNK A 317 12.23 4.88 -7.51
CA UNK A 317 11.63 3.62 -7.37
C UNK A 317 10.75 3.65 -6.19
N ILE A 318 10.00 2.60 -6.15
CA ILE A 318 9.26 2.18 -4.94
C ILE A 318 9.65 0.75 -4.65
N TRP A 319 9.79 0.46 -3.41
CA TRP A 319 10.08 -0.89 -2.92
C TRP A 319 9.03 -1.87 -3.46
N ARG A 320 9.52 -2.94 -4.12
CA ARG A 320 8.67 -4.01 -4.67
C ARG A 320 7.66 -3.50 -5.71
N ARG A 321 8.10 -2.64 -6.65
CA ARG A 321 7.28 -2.20 -7.82
C ARG A 321 8.13 -2.29 -9.07
N LEU A 322 8.26 -3.49 -9.63
CA LEU A 322 9.26 -3.87 -10.66
C LEU A 322 10.63 -3.29 -10.30
N GLU A 323 10.97 -3.41 -9.02
CA GLU A 323 12.22 -2.91 -8.46
C GLU A 323 13.38 -3.80 -8.90
N PHE A 324 14.39 -3.20 -9.49
CA PHE A 324 15.63 -3.90 -9.83
C PHE A 324 16.42 -4.18 -8.54
N LEU A 325 16.68 -5.44 -8.25
CA LEU A 325 17.47 -5.86 -7.11
C LEU A 325 18.95 -5.89 -7.46
N GLN A 326 19.35 -6.75 -8.40
CA GLN A 326 20.75 -6.91 -8.80
C GLN A 326 20.85 -7.68 -10.11
N THR A 327 22.06 -7.79 -10.62
CA THR A 327 22.44 -8.73 -11.66
C THR A 327 23.18 -9.88 -10.98
N ASN A 328 22.84 -11.13 -11.27
CA ASN A 328 23.54 -12.30 -10.73
C ASN A 328 24.90 -12.51 -11.44
N GLU A 329 25.65 -13.51 -11.00
CA GLU A 329 26.98 -13.80 -11.56
C GLU A 329 26.98 -14.17 -13.04
N TYR A 330 25.86 -14.69 -13.55
CA TYR A 330 25.71 -15.10 -14.96
C TYR A 330 25.02 -14.04 -15.81
N GLY A 331 24.80 -12.84 -15.28
CA GLY A 331 24.29 -11.68 -16.03
C GLY A 331 22.78 -11.51 -16.06
N ALA A 332 22.00 -12.39 -15.43
CA ALA A 332 20.55 -12.24 -15.35
C ALA A 332 20.18 -11.09 -14.40
N LYS A 333 19.27 -10.25 -14.85
CA LYS A 333 18.74 -9.16 -14.01
C LYS A 333 17.56 -9.67 -13.17
N ILE A 334 17.57 -9.33 -11.89
CA ILE A 334 16.57 -9.79 -10.92
C ILE A 334 15.71 -8.60 -10.50
N PHE A 335 14.40 -8.76 -10.64
CA PHE A 335 13.39 -7.76 -10.27
C PHE A 335 12.44 -8.34 -9.22
N THR A 336 11.85 -7.47 -8.42
CA THR A 336 10.81 -7.84 -7.45
C THR A 336 9.61 -6.92 -7.59
N ASP A 337 8.43 -7.48 -7.34
CA ASP A 337 7.16 -6.74 -7.40
C ASP A 337 6.20 -7.24 -6.33
N TYR A 338 5.40 -6.33 -5.79
CA TYR A 338 4.36 -6.63 -4.79
C TYR A 338 3.13 -7.29 -5.43
N GLY A 339 3.07 -7.33 -6.75
CA GLY A 339 1.92 -7.84 -7.51
C GLY A 339 1.41 -9.18 -7.00
N HIS A 340 0.17 -9.21 -6.60
CA HIS A 340 -0.51 -10.38 -6.07
C HIS A 340 -1.86 -10.63 -6.76
N MET A 341 -2.16 -9.82 -7.77
CA MET A 341 -3.31 -9.96 -8.67
C MET A 341 -2.81 -10.40 -10.05
N ALA A 342 -3.61 -11.15 -10.76
CA ALA A 342 -3.28 -11.60 -12.13
C ALA A 342 -3.01 -10.40 -13.06
N SER A 343 -3.81 -9.34 -12.94
CA SER A 343 -3.62 -8.11 -13.72
C SER A 343 -2.25 -7.47 -13.47
N SER A 344 -1.78 -7.45 -12.21
CA SER A 344 -0.46 -6.90 -11.87
C SER A 344 0.67 -7.73 -12.51
N ILE A 345 0.54 -9.05 -12.51
CA ILE A 345 1.51 -9.97 -13.13
C ILE A 345 1.54 -9.76 -14.64
N ASP A 346 0.37 -9.59 -15.26
CA ASP A 346 0.26 -9.35 -16.70
C ASP A 346 0.87 -7.99 -17.10
N LEU A 347 0.57 -6.95 -16.35
CA LEU A 347 1.16 -5.61 -16.57
C LEU A 347 2.69 -5.66 -16.43
N GLY A 348 3.18 -6.40 -15.45
CA GLY A 348 4.62 -6.59 -15.25
C GLY A 348 5.26 -7.33 -16.41
N TYR A 349 4.60 -8.38 -16.91
CA TYR A 349 5.05 -9.10 -18.12
C TYR A 349 5.20 -8.14 -19.31
N GLN A 350 4.15 -7.38 -19.60
CA GLN A 350 4.14 -6.43 -20.70
C GLN A 350 5.25 -5.39 -20.56
N ALA A 351 5.41 -4.85 -19.34
CA ALA A 351 6.42 -3.85 -19.03
C ALA A 351 7.84 -4.38 -19.24
N LEU A 352 8.11 -5.61 -18.75
CA LEU A 352 9.42 -6.25 -18.88
C LEU A 352 9.71 -6.62 -20.36
N LYS A 353 8.73 -7.15 -21.08
CA LYS A 353 8.89 -7.48 -22.51
C LYS A 353 9.14 -6.22 -23.36
N LYS A 354 8.46 -5.13 -23.05
CA LYS A 354 8.69 -3.84 -23.73
C LYS A 354 10.11 -3.31 -23.48
N LYS A 355 10.60 -3.43 -22.22
CA LYS A 355 11.94 -2.97 -21.83
C LYS A 355 13.06 -3.89 -22.32
N PHE A 356 12.80 -5.19 -22.38
CA PHE A 356 13.77 -6.25 -22.71
C PHE A 356 13.16 -7.22 -23.73
N PRO A 357 12.94 -6.78 -24.99
CA PRO A 357 12.15 -7.57 -25.96
C PRO A 357 12.76 -8.93 -26.29
N ASP A 358 14.09 -9.03 -26.31
CA ASP A 358 14.82 -10.24 -26.70
C ASP A 358 15.08 -11.20 -25.53
N LYS A 359 14.76 -10.80 -24.30
CA LYS A 359 15.05 -11.63 -23.12
C LYS A 359 13.89 -12.59 -22.81
N LYS A 360 14.24 -13.77 -22.32
CA LYS A 360 13.29 -14.70 -21.71
C LYS A 360 12.86 -14.17 -20.35
N LEU A 361 11.61 -14.38 -19.97
CA LEU A 361 11.09 -13.96 -18.69
C LEU A 361 10.81 -15.16 -17.80
N PHE A 362 11.53 -15.23 -16.70
CA PHE A 362 11.38 -16.26 -15.67
C PHE A 362 10.64 -15.64 -14.46
N VAL A 363 9.46 -16.19 -14.13
CA VAL A 363 8.67 -15.70 -13.01
C VAL A 363 8.73 -16.65 -11.82
N ILE A 364 8.93 -16.07 -10.63
CA ILE A 364 8.77 -16.74 -9.35
C ILE A 364 7.59 -16.05 -8.68
N PHE A 365 6.50 -16.77 -8.45
CA PHE A 365 5.28 -16.21 -7.88
C PHE A 365 4.98 -16.87 -6.53
N GLN A 366 4.86 -16.07 -5.49
CA GLN A 366 4.33 -16.52 -4.19
C GLN A 366 2.87 -16.09 -4.11
N PRO A 367 1.93 -17.04 -4.26
CA PRO A 367 0.51 -16.69 -4.15
C PRO A 367 0.16 -16.20 -2.74
N HIS A 368 -0.72 -15.21 -2.68
CA HIS A 368 -1.14 -14.58 -1.42
C HIS A 368 -2.65 -14.77 -1.25
N GLN A 369 -3.07 -15.44 -0.21
CA GLN A 369 -4.44 -15.84 0.14
C GLN A 369 -4.99 -16.98 -0.74
N ILE A 370 -5.62 -17.93 -0.08
CA ILE A 370 -6.23 -19.11 -0.68
C ILE A 370 -7.42 -18.70 -1.58
N ASN A 371 -8.29 -17.84 -1.05
CA ASN A 371 -9.47 -17.37 -1.78
C ASN A 371 -9.07 -16.74 -3.12
N ARG A 372 -8.04 -15.92 -3.13
CA ARG A 372 -7.58 -15.22 -4.35
C ARG A 372 -7.09 -16.21 -5.41
N ILE A 373 -6.41 -17.29 -4.99
CA ILE A 373 -5.98 -18.35 -5.92
C ILE A 373 -7.20 -19.02 -6.53
N ILE A 374 -8.15 -19.43 -5.68
CA ILE A 374 -9.33 -20.19 -6.11
C ILE A 374 -10.18 -19.35 -7.08
N THR A 375 -10.53 -18.13 -6.69
CA THR A 375 -11.43 -17.25 -7.45
C THR A 375 -10.77 -16.68 -8.72
N GLY A 376 -9.49 -16.32 -8.64
CA GLY A 376 -8.73 -15.75 -9.75
C GLY A 376 -7.96 -16.76 -10.60
N ARG A 377 -8.16 -18.06 -10.39
CA ARG A 377 -7.35 -19.14 -10.96
C ARG A 377 -7.12 -19.00 -12.48
N LYS A 378 -8.18 -18.77 -13.24
CA LYS A 378 -8.12 -18.68 -14.70
C LYS A 378 -7.33 -17.46 -15.17
N ASP A 379 -7.46 -16.35 -14.47
CA ASP A 379 -6.75 -15.10 -14.80
C ASP A 379 -5.26 -15.23 -14.49
N PHE A 380 -4.92 -15.85 -13.35
CA PHE A 380 -3.53 -16.17 -13.02
C PHE A 380 -2.91 -17.09 -14.04
N GLN A 381 -3.65 -18.14 -14.44
CA GLN A 381 -3.20 -19.08 -15.47
C GLN A 381 -2.90 -18.33 -16.78
N HIS A 382 -3.79 -17.43 -17.19
CA HIS A 382 -3.60 -16.63 -18.41
C HIS A 382 -2.35 -15.73 -18.29
N ALA A 383 -2.16 -15.07 -17.16
CA ALA A 383 -1.04 -14.16 -16.94
C ALA A 383 0.31 -14.90 -16.85
N LEU A 384 0.36 -15.98 -16.05
CA LEU A 384 1.61 -16.72 -15.78
C LEU A 384 2.09 -17.54 -16.99
N LYS A 385 1.19 -18.08 -17.80
CA LYS A 385 1.57 -18.85 -19.02
C LYS A 385 2.31 -18.04 -20.09
N LYS A 386 2.32 -16.72 -19.99
CA LYS A 386 3.08 -15.85 -20.90
C LYS A 386 4.58 -15.90 -20.64
N TYR A 387 4.98 -16.28 -19.42
CA TYR A 387 6.39 -16.36 -19.01
C TYR A 387 7.04 -17.64 -19.56
N ASP A 388 8.33 -17.55 -19.88
CA ASP A 388 9.10 -18.68 -20.44
C ASP A 388 9.38 -19.75 -19.37
N LYS A 389 9.42 -19.36 -18.10
CA LYS A 389 9.60 -20.28 -16.96
C LYS A 389 8.78 -19.78 -15.77
N VAL A 390 8.08 -20.71 -15.12
CA VAL A 390 7.18 -20.40 -14.00
C VAL A 390 7.52 -21.28 -12.80
N ILE A 391 7.81 -20.65 -11.65
CA ILE A 391 7.88 -21.34 -10.35
C ILE A 391 6.85 -20.72 -9.43
N ILE A 392 6.02 -21.56 -8.85
CA ILE A 392 5.07 -21.18 -7.80
C ILE A 392 5.74 -21.54 -6.47
N TYR A 393 6.01 -20.54 -5.66
CA TYR A 393 6.56 -20.74 -4.33
C TYR A 393 5.41 -20.92 -3.32
N ASP A 394 5.73 -21.47 -2.16
CA ASP A 394 4.79 -21.82 -1.08
C ASP A 394 3.71 -20.75 -0.87
N ILE A 395 2.45 -21.18 -0.80
CA ILE A 395 1.29 -20.28 -0.67
C ILE A 395 1.34 -19.53 0.66
N TYR A 396 1.30 -18.22 0.62
CA TYR A 396 1.19 -17.38 1.81
C TYR A 396 -0.29 -17.19 2.14
N ALA A 397 -0.81 -18.08 3.00
CA ALA A 397 -2.24 -18.12 3.31
C ALA A 397 -2.73 -16.92 4.13
N ALA A 398 -1.80 -16.14 4.73
CA ALA A 398 -2.12 -15.00 5.61
C ALA A 398 -2.97 -15.46 6.81
N ARG A 399 -4.25 -15.16 6.82
CA ARG A 399 -5.17 -15.52 7.91
C ARG A 399 -6.14 -16.64 7.53
N GLU A 400 -6.00 -17.18 6.33
CA GLU A 400 -6.92 -18.18 5.81
C GLU A 400 -6.41 -19.59 6.11
N ASN A 401 -7.33 -20.54 6.23
CA ASN A 401 -7.03 -21.95 6.44
C ASN A 401 -7.68 -22.75 5.30
N ILE A 402 -6.95 -23.67 4.69
CA ILE A 402 -7.46 -24.49 3.59
C ILE A 402 -8.74 -25.24 3.98
N HIS A 403 -8.86 -25.64 5.24
CA HIS A 403 -10.03 -26.35 5.75
C HIS A 403 -11.32 -25.52 5.62
N ASP A 404 -11.23 -24.20 5.63
CA ASP A 404 -12.40 -23.32 5.47
C ASP A 404 -12.98 -23.38 4.04
N PHE A 405 -12.21 -23.91 3.09
CA PHE A 405 -12.56 -23.94 1.67
C PHE A 405 -12.94 -25.35 1.18
N ILE A 406 -12.53 -26.41 1.88
CA ILE A 406 -12.72 -27.80 1.44
C ILE A 406 -14.22 -28.11 1.20
N ASP A 407 -15.08 -27.66 2.11
CA ASP A 407 -16.51 -27.96 2.02
C ASP A 407 -17.33 -26.95 1.22
N HIS A 408 -16.73 -25.84 0.80
CA HIS A 408 -17.48 -24.72 0.22
C HIS A 408 -17.18 -24.43 -1.25
N HIS A 409 -16.11 -25.02 -1.80
CA HIS A 409 -15.73 -24.77 -3.19
C HIS A 409 -15.76 -26.06 -4.03
N ALA A 410 -16.58 -26.08 -5.08
CA ALA A 410 -16.72 -27.22 -5.99
C ALA A 410 -15.36 -27.65 -6.54
N PHE A 411 -14.54 -26.70 -7.00
CA PHE A 411 -13.20 -26.95 -7.53
C PHE A 411 -12.32 -27.73 -6.54
N ILE A 412 -12.32 -27.34 -5.26
CA ILE A 412 -11.49 -27.97 -4.22
C ILE A 412 -11.93 -29.44 -4.06
N LYS A 413 -13.24 -29.69 -4.04
CA LYS A 413 -13.81 -31.03 -3.93
C LYS A 413 -13.51 -31.90 -5.17
N GLU A 414 -13.73 -31.35 -6.34
CA GLU A 414 -13.55 -32.06 -7.62
C GLU A 414 -12.10 -32.49 -7.84
N GLU A 415 -11.15 -31.63 -7.44
CA GLU A 415 -9.73 -31.90 -7.60
C GLU A 415 -9.10 -32.59 -6.37
N HIS A 416 -9.94 -32.95 -5.38
CA HIS A 416 -9.50 -33.64 -4.13
C HIS A 416 -8.37 -32.90 -3.40
N ILE A 417 -8.41 -31.58 -3.36
CA ILE A 417 -7.43 -30.72 -2.71
C ILE A 417 -7.72 -30.72 -1.20
N THR A 418 -6.75 -31.18 -0.39
CA THR A 418 -6.90 -31.29 1.05
C THR A 418 -5.87 -30.47 1.84
N THR A 419 -4.79 -30.08 1.16
CA THR A 419 -3.70 -29.30 1.78
C THR A 419 -3.31 -28.09 0.91
N LEU A 420 -2.59 -27.14 1.49
CA LEU A 420 -2.00 -26.04 0.72
C LEU A 420 -1.03 -26.56 -0.34
N GLU A 421 -0.36 -27.67 -0.07
CA GLU A 421 0.58 -28.29 -1.01
C GLU A 421 -0.17 -28.86 -2.22
N ASP A 422 -1.32 -29.53 -1.99
CA ASP A 422 -2.17 -30.01 -3.09
C ASP A 422 -2.61 -28.83 -3.96
N LEU A 423 -3.08 -27.74 -3.34
CA LEU A 423 -3.51 -26.53 -4.04
C LEU A 423 -2.36 -25.93 -4.84
N GLY A 424 -1.18 -25.83 -4.22
CA GLY A 424 0.03 -25.28 -4.86
C GLY A 424 0.46 -26.09 -6.07
N ASN A 425 0.49 -27.41 -5.94
CA ASN A 425 0.86 -28.33 -7.02
C ASN A 425 -0.16 -28.25 -8.18
N HIS A 426 -1.45 -28.27 -7.85
CA HIS A 426 -2.52 -28.17 -8.85
C HIS A 426 -2.41 -26.83 -9.61
N PHE A 427 -2.30 -25.73 -8.89
CA PHE A 427 -2.21 -24.39 -9.44
C PHE A 427 -0.97 -24.23 -10.33
N ALA A 428 0.19 -24.72 -9.88
CA ALA A 428 1.43 -24.68 -10.67
C ALA A 428 1.29 -25.46 -11.97
N LYS A 429 0.71 -26.66 -11.93
CA LYS A 429 0.43 -27.49 -13.10
C LYS A 429 -0.43 -26.72 -14.10
N GLU A 430 -1.48 -26.08 -13.63
CA GLU A 430 -2.36 -25.25 -14.48
C GLU A 430 -1.62 -24.09 -15.14
N CYS A 431 -0.61 -23.55 -14.47
CA CYS A 431 0.21 -22.43 -14.98
C CYS A 431 1.43 -22.85 -15.81
N UNK A 432 1.60 -24.09 -15.98
CA UNK A 432 2.63 -24.52 -16.60
C UNK A 432 3.87 -24.44 -15.92
N GLY A 433 3.87 -24.46 -14.63
CA GLY A 433 4.99 -24.25 -13.75
C GLY A 433 5.26 -25.41 -12.82
N ILE A 434 6.18 -25.19 -11.90
CA ILE A 434 6.46 -26.14 -10.82
C ILE A 434 6.17 -25.48 -9.47
N TYR A 435 5.72 -26.27 -8.51
CA TYR A 435 5.48 -25.80 -7.14
C TYR A 435 6.65 -26.25 -6.24
N THR A 436 7.05 -25.38 -5.32
CA THR A 436 8.07 -25.73 -4.32
C THR A 436 7.90 -24.95 -3.03
N LYS A 437 8.22 -25.58 -1.91
CA LYS A 437 8.39 -24.93 -0.59
C LYS A 437 9.88 -24.72 -0.28
N ASP A 438 10.76 -25.28 -1.12
CA ASP A 438 12.20 -25.24 -0.89
C ASP A 438 12.80 -23.91 -1.36
N PHE A 439 13.10 -23.04 -0.40
CA PHE A 439 13.74 -21.76 -0.66
C PHE A 439 15.13 -21.93 -1.29
N THR A 440 15.85 -23.01 -0.93
CA THR A 440 17.16 -23.31 -1.51
C THR A 440 17.06 -23.59 -3.02
N MET A 441 15.98 -24.25 -3.43
CA MET A 441 15.71 -24.45 -4.86
C MET A 441 15.52 -23.08 -5.56
N ILE A 442 14.76 -22.18 -4.95
CA ILE A 442 14.51 -20.83 -5.50
C ILE A 442 15.83 -20.06 -5.68
N THR A 443 16.69 -20.04 -4.66
CA THR A 443 17.96 -19.31 -4.73
C THR A 443 18.88 -19.90 -5.79
N LYS A 444 19.00 -21.21 -5.88
CA LYS A 444 19.80 -21.89 -6.93
C LYS A 444 19.29 -21.56 -8.32
N GLU A 445 17.98 -21.56 -8.52
CA GLU A 445 17.39 -21.22 -9.83
C GLU A 445 17.70 -19.77 -10.22
N ILE A 446 17.62 -18.84 -9.29
CA ILE A 446 17.97 -17.44 -9.51
C ILE A 446 19.47 -17.31 -9.84
N GLU A 447 20.32 -17.97 -9.03
CA GLU A 447 21.77 -17.90 -9.18
C GLU A 447 22.24 -18.46 -10.53
N ASN A 448 21.63 -19.56 -11.01
CA ASN A 448 22.03 -20.25 -12.24
C ASN A 448 21.36 -19.71 -13.51
N THR A 449 20.50 -18.69 -13.39
CA THR A 449 19.83 -18.09 -14.55
C THR A 449 20.85 -17.25 -15.34
N ASP A 450 20.88 -17.42 -16.66
CA ASP A 450 21.83 -16.77 -17.57
C ASP A 450 21.40 -15.35 -17.99
N SER A 451 22.33 -14.65 -18.64
CA SER A 451 22.13 -13.28 -19.12
C SER A 451 21.00 -13.11 -20.15
N ASP A 452 20.56 -14.21 -20.78
CA ASP A 452 19.47 -14.14 -21.77
C ASP A 452 18.10 -14.08 -21.11
N SER A 453 18.08 -14.11 -19.78
CA SER A 453 16.85 -14.15 -18.98
C SER A 453 16.75 -12.98 -18.02
N ILE A 454 15.52 -12.60 -17.73
CA ILE A 454 15.14 -11.67 -16.64
C ILE A 454 14.35 -12.49 -15.61
N VAL A 455 14.74 -12.42 -14.35
CA VAL A 455 13.99 -13.04 -13.25
C VAL A 455 13.11 -11.98 -12.63
N VAL A 456 11.82 -12.28 -12.46
CA VAL A 456 10.93 -11.40 -11.69
C VAL A 456 10.20 -12.19 -10.59
N ILE A 457 10.22 -11.64 -9.38
CA ILE A 457 9.62 -12.25 -8.21
C ILE A 457 8.37 -11.44 -7.83
N TYR A 458 7.19 -12.07 -7.89
CA TYR A 458 5.93 -11.44 -7.47
C TYR A 458 5.52 -12.00 -6.11
N SER A 459 5.32 -11.12 -5.14
CA SER A 459 4.89 -11.54 -3.81
C SER A 459 4.37 -10.41 -2.95
N ALA A 460 3.23 -10.62 -2.31
CA ALA A 460 2.79 -9.82 -1.16
C ALA A 460 3.15 -10.52 0.17
N GLY A 461 3.74 -11.71 0.10
CA GLY A 461 4.18 -12.51 1.25
C GLY A 461 5.63 -12.25 1.65
N ASP A 462 6.29 -13.30 2.11
CA ASP A 462 7.61 -13.20 2.77
C ASP A 462 8.82 -13.54 1.88
N ILE A 463 8.63 -14.06 0.67
CA ILE A 463 9.75 -14.49 -0.19
C ILE A 463 10.68 -13.31 -0.54
N ASP A 464 10.13 -12.11 -0.72
CA ASP A 464 10.93 -10.92 -1.04
C ASP A 464 11.98 -10.64 0.05
N PHE A 465 11.58 -10.71 1.32
CA PHE A 465 12.50 -10.53 2.45
C PHE A 465 13.58 -11.63 2.48
N LYS A 466 13.18 -12.87 2.25
CA LYS A 466 14.11 -14.01 2.21
C LYS A 466 15.16 -13.83 1.12
N ILE A 467 14.72 -13.36 -0.07
CA ILE A 467 15.63 -13.13 -1.20
C ILE A 467 16.58 -11.96 -0.91
N ARG A 468 16.05 -10.83 -0.39
CA ARG A 468 16.90 -9.68 -0.02
C ARG A 468 17.99 -10.08 0.99
N LYS A 469 17.60 -10.82 2.02
CA LYS A 469 18.54 -11.32 3.03
C LYS A 469 19.61 -12.21 2.38
N HIS A 470 19.20 -13.08 1.45
CA HIS A 470 20.12 -13.99 0.74
C HIS A 470 21.14 -13.23 -0.11
N ILE A 471 20.71 -12.16 -0.80
CA ILE A 471 21.58 -11.37 -1.68
C ILE A 471 22.28 -10.20 -0.95
N GLY A 472 22.13 -10.09 0.39
CA GLY A 472 22.80 -9.06 1.21
C GLY A 472 22.21 -7.66 1.07
N LYS A 473 20.90 -7.54 0.84
CA LYS A 473 20.21 -6.25 0.70
C LYS A 473 19.15 -6.03 1.77
#